data_0b931490ed98ccbea6c5e017b4fabf90
#
_entry.id   0b931490ed98ccbea6c5e017b4fabf90
#
_cell.length_a   1.000
_cell.length_b   1.000
_cell.length_c   1.000
_cell.angle_alpha   90.00
_cell.angle_beta   90.00
_cell.angle_gamma   90.00
#
_symmetry.space_group_name_H-M   'P 1'
#
loop_
_entity.id
_entity.type
_entity.pdbx_description
1 polymer ?
#
loop_
_entity_poly.entity_id
_entity_poly.type
_entity_poly.pdbx_seq_one_letter_code
_entity_poly.pdbx_strand_id
1 'polypeptide(L)'
;MKVLCVIPARCASTRLPGKPLSLIAGKPMIQHVYERACQAKLPDEVVVATDNELVKKAVDSFGGKAMMTSPDHPSGTDRLAEVALNYPDVDVIVNVQGDEPMIPPEVIDRLAECFTGDSELQMATLKVAMNEEDYNNPAAVKVVTDLNGYALYFSRSLMPYPRNKPEGYKVYKHVGIYAYRRSFLLKYAALQPTPLERAESLEQLRALENGYKIKVLESDFQGIGVDTPEDLAAVNELFAKMNK
;
A
#
# COMPACT_ATOMS: atom_id res chain seq x y z
N MET A 1 20.13 7.22 4.91
CA MET A 1 19.12 6.58 4.04
C MET A 1 18.06 7.62 3.75
N LYS A 2 17.83 7.92 2.48
CA LYS A 2 16.83 8.92 2.05
C LYS A 2 15.54 8.21 1.64
N VAL A 3 14.41 8.62 2.20
CA VAL A 3 13.11 7.94 2.07
C VAL A 3 12.10 8.85 1.40
N LEU A 4 11.44 8.38 0.35
CA LEU A 4 10.33 9.05 -0.32
C LEU A 4 9.03 8.29 -0.05
N CYS A 5 8.00 8.98 0.45
CA CYS A 5 6.65 8.43 0.50
C CYS A 5 5.89 8.85 -0.76
N VAL A 6 5.37 7.89 -1.50
CA VAL A 6 4.58 8.12 -2.73
C VAL A 6 3.16 7.61 -2.53
N ILE A 7 2.19 8.46 -2.87
CA ILE A 7 0.76 8.17 -2.79
C ILE A 7 0.20 8.14 -4.22
N PRO A 8 0.05 6.97 -4.85
CA PRO A 8 -0.59 6.89 -6.16
C PRO A 8 -2.09 7.23 -6.06
N ALA A 9 -2.55 8.15 -6.89
CA ALA A 9 -3.94 8.63 -6.89
C ALA A 9 -4.48 8.68 -8.32
N ARG A 10 -5.19 7.62 -8.74
CA ARG A 10 -5.89 7.56 -10.03
C ARG A 10 -7.32 8.06 -9.88
N CYS A 11 -7.78 8.87 -10.82
CA CYS A 11 -9.18 9.30 -10.88
C CYS A 11 -10.11 8.23 -11.49
N ALA A 12 -9.57 7.35 -12.31
CA ALA A 12 -10.30 6.29 -13.00
C ALA A 12 -10.60 5.10 -12.06
N SER A 13 -11.57 5.27 -11.17
CA SER A 13 -12.16 4.19 -10.37
C SER A 13 -13.57 3.89 -10.89
N THR A 14 -13.87 2.63 -11.19
CA THR A 14 -15.20 2.21 -11.66
C THR A 14 -16.22 2.10 -10.53
N ARG A 15 -15.78 1.71 -9.33
CA ARG A 15 -16.63 1.53 -8.14
C ARG A 15 -16.95 2.86 -7.43
N LEU A 16 -16.00 3.80 -7.42
CA LEU A 16 -16.12 5.13 -6.82
C LEU A 16 -15.45 6.17 -7.74
N PRO A 17 -16.16 6.71 -8.75
CA PRO A 17 -15.61 7.69 -9.68
C PRO A 17 -15.07 8.92 -8.95
N GLY A 18 -13.88 9.39 -9.31
CA GLY A 18 -13.25 10.52 -8.66
C GLY A 18 -12.79 10.23 -7.22
N LYS A 19 -12.58 8.98 -6.86
CA LYS A 19 -12.24 8.48 -5.52
C LYS A 19 -11.28 9.38 -4.72
N PRO A 20 -10.12 9.85 -5.24
CA PRO A 20 -9.20 10.68 -4.46
C PRO A 20 -9.80 12.03 -4.02
N LEU A 21 -10.81 12.52 -4.73
CA LEU A 21 -11.48 13.80 -4.47
C LEU A 21 -12.77 13.65 -3.65
N SER A 22 -13.20 12.41 -3.35
CA SER A 22 -14.37 12.15 -2.50
C SER A 22 -14.15 12.75 -1.12
N LEU A 23 -15.18 13.42 -0.59
CA LEU A 23 -15.05 14.14 0.68
C LEU A 23 -15.22 13.22 1.89
N ILE A 24 -14.29 13.33 2.82
CA ILE A 24 -14.35 12.75 4.16
C ILE A 24 -14.25 13.90 5.16
N ALA A 25 -15.25 14.09 5.99
CA ALA A 25 -15.30 15.20 6.95
C ALA A 25 -14.98 16.57 6.33
N GLY A 26 -15.45 16.81 5.09
CA GLY A 26 -15.28 18.09 4.38
C GLY A 26 -13.94 18.29 3.66
N LYS A 27 -13.00 17.34 3.75
CA LYS A 27 -11.71 17.35 3.02
C LYS A 27 -11.66 16.24 1.96
N PRO A 28 -10.99 16.44 0.82
CA PRO A 28 -10.71 15.36 -0.13
C PRO A 28 -10.01 14.17 0.54
N MET A 29 -10.35 12.94 0.17
CA MET A 29 -9.72 11.73 0.71
C MET A 29 -8.21 11.75 0.57
N ILE A 30 -7.69 12.20 -0.58
CA ILE A 30 -6.25 12.31 -0.81
C ILE A 30 -5.55 13.27 0.17
N GLN A 31 -6.25 14.30 0.66
CA GLN A 31 -5.72 15.21 1.67
C GLN A 31 -5.52 14.51 3.01
N HIS A 32 -6.47 13.66 3.43
CA HIS A 32 -6.32 12.87 4.65
C HIS A 32 -5.11 11.93 4.59
N VAL A 33 -4.97 11.20 3.47
CA VAL A 33 -3.82 10.30 3.27
C VAL A 33 -2.51 11.09 3.28
N TYR A 34 -2.46 12.22 2.59
CA TYR A 34 -1.27 13.07 2.51
C TYR A 34 -0.89 13.64 3.88
N GLU A 35 -1.85 14.23 4.61
CA GLU A 35 -1.63 14.79 5.95
C GLU A 35 -1.14 13.71 6.94
N ARG A 36 -1.65 12.47 6.84
CA ARG A 36 -1.20 11.32 7.63
C ARG A 36 0.22 10.91 7.26
N ALA A 37 0.52 10.80 5.98
CA ALA A 37 1.86 10.44 5.51
C ALA A 37 2.91 11.48 5.93
N CYS A 38 2.55 12.78 5.94
CA CYS A 38 3.43 13.85 6.43
C CYS A 38 3.69 13.83 7.94
N GLN A 39 2.91 13.07 8.74
CA GLN A 39 3.17 12.90 10.17
C GLN A 39 4.18 11.78 10.45
N ALA A 40 4.49 10.93 9.47
CA ALA A 40 5.57 9.95 9.58
C ALA A 40 6.92 10.67 9.70
N LYS A 41 7.87 10.06 10.42
CA LYS A 41 9.15 10.68 10.80
C LYS A 41 10.29 10.35 9.87
N LEU A 42 10.23 9.20 9.18
CA LEU A 42 11.32 8.70 8.35
C LEU A 42 11.26 9.19 6.88
N PRO A 43 10.10 9.43 6.26
CA PRO A 43 10.09 10.02 4.93
C PRO A 43 10.65 11.45 4.92
N ASP A 44 11.64 11.71 4.07
CA ASP A 44 12.17 13.06 3.83
C ASP A 44 11.19 13.91 3.02
N GLU A 45 10.33 13.25 2.24
CA GLU A 45 9.34 13.91 1.39
C GLU A 45 8.13 13.01 1.13
N VAL A 46 6.95 13.63 0.95
CA VAL A 46 5.71 12.97 0.54
C VAL A 46 5.25 13.55 -0.80
N VAL A 47 4.91 12.68 -1.75
CA VAL A 47 4.47 13.08 -3.10
C VAL A 47 3.22 12.30 -3.51
N VAL A 48 2.21 13.00 -4.01
CA VAL A 48 1.06 12.39 -4.67
C VAL A 48 1.38 12.20 -6.16
N ALA A 49 1.29 10.97 -6.64
CA ALA A 49 1.50 10.63 -8.06
C ALA A 49 0.16 10.45 -8.76
N THR A 50 -0.18 11.31 -9.71
CA THR A 50 -1.50 11.31 -10.36
C THR A 50 -1.41 11.56 -11.87
N ASP A 51 -2.39 11.04 -12.61
CA ASP A 51 -2.62 11.31 -14.04
C ASP A 51 -3.73 12.35 -14.26
N ASN A 52 -4.23 12.99 -13.20
CA ASN A 52 -5.40 13.83 -13.26
C ASN A 52 -5.13 15.24 -12.73
N GLU A 53 -5.35 16.25 -13.58
CA GLU A 53 -5.16 17.66 -13.24
C GLU A 53 -6.05 18.15 -12.08
N LEU A 54 -7.24 17.59 -11.90
CA LEU A 54 -8.11 17.97 -10.78
C LEU A 54 -7.53 17.47 -9.45
N VAL A 55 -6.97 16.25 -9.44
CA VAL A 55 -6.28 15.72 -8.25
C VAL A 55 -5.06 16.58 -7.94
N LYS A 56 -4.25 16.91 -8.97
CA LYS A 56 -3.09 17.79 -8.79
C LYS A 56 -3.49 19.14 -8.20
N LYS A 57 -4.50 19.82 -8.77
CA LYS A 57 -5.01 21.09 -8.25
C LYS A 57 -5.52 20.99 -6.82
N ALA A 58 -6.19 19.90 -6.47
CA ALA A 58 -6.64 19.66 -5.09
C ALA A 58 -5.44 19.54 -4.15
N VAL A 59 -4.40 18.78 -4.52
CA VAL A 59 -3.17 18.64 -3.73
C VAL A 59 -2.46 19.98 -3.57
N ASP A 60 -2.29 20.74 -4.64
CA ASP A 60 -1.68 22.07 -4.61
C ASP A 60 -2.47 23.04 -3.70
N SER A 61 -3.81 22.92 -3.66
CA SER A 61 -4.67 23.83 -2.88
C SER A 61 -4.50 23.71 -1.36
N PHE A 62 -4.10 22.53 -0.85
CA PHE A 62 -3.78 22.35 0.56
C PHE A 62 -2.27 22.38 0.86
N GLY A 63 -1.44 22.82 -0.12
CA GLY A 63 0.01 22.94 0.04
C GLY A 63 0.77 21.62 -0.06
N GLY A 64 0.13 20.56 -0.57
CA GLY A 64 0.77 19.28 -0.83
C GLY A 64 1.63 19.30 -2.08
N LYS A 65 2.48 18.28 -2.23
CA LYS A 65 3.30 18.08 -3.43
C LYS A 65 2.70 17.02 -4.31
N ALA A 66 2.42 17.34 -5.57
CA ALA A 66 1.93 16.41 -6.57
C ALA A 66 2.84 16.37 -7.79
N MET A 67 3.01 15.17 -8.35
CA MET A 67 3.70 14.93 -9.61
C MET A 67 2.73 14.33 -10.61
N MET A 68 2.66 14.95 -11.81
CA MET A 68 1.93 14.37 -12.94
C MET A 68 2.72 13.16 -13.47
N THR A 69 1.99 12.08 -13.73
CA THR A 69 2.52 10.82 -14.25
C THR A 69 1.69 10.34 -15.44
N SER A 70 2.23 9.47 -16.26
CA SER A 70 1.52 8.95 -17.44
C SER A 70 0.16 8.34 -17.07
N PRO A 71 -0.91 8.60 -17.86
CA PRO A 71 -2.18 7.90 -17.73
C PRO A 71 -2.10 6.43 -18.19
N ASP A 72 -1.09 6.06 -18.97
CA ASP A 72 -0.96 4.75 -19.62
C ASP A 72 -0.36 3.68 -18.71
N HIS A 73 -0.01 4.01 -17.47
CA HIS A 73 0.53 3.04 -16.53
C HIS A 73 -0.48 1.93 -16.22
N PRO A 74 -0.14 0.65 -16.45
CA PRO A 74 -1.03 -0.49 -16.18
C PRO A 74 -1.24 -0.71 -14.69
N SER A 75 -0.24 -0.36 -13.84
CA SER A 75 -0.29 -0.58 -12.38
C SER A 75 0.14 0.64 -11.57
N GLY A 76 -0.10 0.57 -10.25
CA GLY A 76 0.44 1.53 -9.28
C GLY A 76 1.97 1.48 -9.22
N THR A 77 2.56 0.30 -9.36
CA THR A 77 4.01 0.07 -9.35
C THR A 77 4.72 0.78 -10.49
N ASP A 78 4.15 0.75 -11.71
CA ASP A 78 4.70 1.48 -12.87
C ASP A 78 4.70 2.99 -12.62
N ARG A 79 3.62 3.51 -12.00
CA ARG A 79 3.51 4.91 -11.61
C ARG A 79 4.56 5.31 -10.57
N LEU A 80 4.81 4.45 -9.58
CA LEU A 80 5.87 4.65 -8.60
C LEU A 80 7.25 4.65 -9.25
N ALA A 81 7.48 3.77 -10.22
CA ALA A 81 8.74 3.69 -10.95
C ALA A 81 9.01 4.99 -11.74
N GLU A 82 7.99 5.57 -12.38
CA GLU A 82 8.12 6.89 -13.03
C GLU A 82 8.51 7.98 -12.01
N VAL A 83 7.86 8.02 -10.85
CA VAL A 83 8.26 8.95 -9.77
C VAL A 83 9.70 8.70 -9.36
N ALA A 84 10.09 7.44 -9.15
CA ALA A 84 11.44 7.06 -8.73
C ALA A 84 12.54 7.53 -9.69
N LEU A 85 12.26 7.62 -11.00
CA LEU A 85 13.21 8.15 -11.99
C LEU A 85 13.52 9.62 -11.75
N ASN A 86 12.56 10.40 -11.23
CA ASN A 86 12.74 11.82 -10.92
C ASN A 86 13.39 12.09 -9.55
N TYR A 87 13.63 11.02 -8.76
CA TYR A 87 14.24 11.07 -7.44
C TYR A 87 15.49 10.16 -7.37
N PRO A 88 16.58 10.50 -8.08
CA PRO A 88 17.76 9.62 -8.20
C PRO A 88 18.48 9.38 -6.86
N ASP A 89 18.39 10.32 -5.92
CA ASP A 89 19.11 10.30 -4.64
C ASP A 89 18.33 9.59 -3.52
N VAL A 90 17.14 9.06 -3.81
CA VAL A 90 16.32 8.34 -2.84
C VAL A 90 16.76 6.88 -2.76
N ASP A 91 16.89 6.35 -1.55
CA ASP A 91 17.26 4.95 -1.29
C ASP A 91 16.04 4.04 -1.23
N VAL A 92 14.97 4.51 -0.56
CA VAL A 92 13.76 3.74 -0.27
C VAL A 92 12.50 4.51 -0.66
N ILE A 93 11.56 3.82 -1.27
CA ILE A 93 10.24 4.35 -1.63
C ILE A 93 9.18 3.60 -0.86
N VAL A 94 8.38 4.32 -0.07
CA VAL A 94 7.19 3.79 0.60
C VAL A 94 5.97 4.12 -0.22
N ASN A 95 5.22 3.08 -0.64
CA ASN A 95 3.97 3.20 -1.36
C ASN A 95 2.80 3.17 -0.39
N VAL A 96 2.16 4.30 -0.18
CA VAL A 96 0.94 4.44 0.62
C VAL A 96 -0.25 4.52 -0.31
N GLN A 97 -1.23 3.65 -0.12
CA GLN A 97 -2.42 3.64 -0.97
C GLN A 97 -3.25 4.91 -0.78
N GLY A 98 -3.67 5.54 -1.89
CA GLY A 98 -4.45 6.78 -1.89
C GLY A 98 -5.88 6.65 -1.36
N ASP A 99 -6.31 5.45 -1.00
CA ASP A 99 -7.60 5.08 -0.44
C ASP A 99 -7.56 4.64 1.03
N GLU A 100 -6.43 4.87 1.72
CA GLU A 100 -6.25 4.57 3.15
C GLU A 100 -6.21 5.87 3.99
N PRO A 101 -7.34 6.59 4.15
CA PRO A 101 -7.36 7.92 4.80
C PRO A 101 -7.06 7.87 6.30
N MET A 102 -7.05 6.69 6.89
CA MET A 102 -6.79 6.48 8.32
C MET A 102 -5.45 5.79 8.59
N ILE A 103 -4.54 5.72 7.61
CA ILE A 103 -3.23 5.08 7.79
C ILE A 103 -2.47 5.68 8.98
N PRO A 104 -1.98 4.88 9.95
CA PRO A 104 -1.14 5.38 11.02
C PRO A 104 0.25 5.75 10.47
N PRO A 105 0.79 6.93 10.80
CA PRO A 105 2.14 7.34 10.40
C PRO A 105 3.23 6.34 10.80
N GLU A 106 3.07 5.67 11.95
CA GLU A 106 4.00 4.68 12.48
C GLU A 106 4.15 3.45 11.58
N VAL A 107 3.11 3.13 10.81
CA VAL A 107 3.15 2.03 9.83
C VAL A 107 4.10 2.37 8.68
N ILE A 108 4.10 3.63 8.23
CA ILE A 108 5.02 4.14 7.20
C ILE A 108 6.45 4.11 7.70
N ASP A 109 6.68 4.59 8.93
CA ASP A 109 7.99 4.58 9.58
C ASP A 109 8.54 3.15 9.72
N ARG A 110 7.75 2.20 10.23
CA ARG A 110 8.16 0.80 10.39
C ARG A 110 8.54 0.13 9.07
N LEU A 111 7.84 0.42 7.97
CA LEU A 111 8.18 -0.09 6.64
C LEU A 111 9.50 0.49 6.14
N ALA A 112 9.74 1.79 6.34
CA ALA A 112 10.99 2.42 5.96
C ALA A 112 12.17 1.94 6.82
N GLU A 113 11.96 1.77 8.13
CA GLU A 113 12.97 1.33 9.09
C GLU A 113 13.54 -0.05 8.77
N CYS A 114 12.75 -0.96 8.18
CA CYS A 114 13.22 -2.30 7.77
C CYS A 114 14.46 -2.27 6.89
N PHE A 115 14.68 -1.20 6.14
CA PHE A 115 15.79 -1.05 5.21
C PHE A 115 17.05 -0.49 5.87
N THR A 116 16.95 -0.08 7.15
CA THR A 116 18.08 0.45 7.90
C THR A 116 18.99 -0.71 8.32
N GLY A 117 20.23 -0.70 7.84
CA GLY A 117 21.21 -1.74 8.16
C GLY A 117 21.08 -3.05 7.37
N ASP A 118 20.09 -3.18 6.48
CA ASP A 118 19.92 -4.33 5.59
C ASP A 118 19.99 -3.89 4.13
N SER A 119 21.18 -3.96 3.53
CA SER A 119 21.40 -3.60 2.12
C SER A 119 20.75 -4.59 1.14
N GLU A 120 20.49 -5.82 1.58
CA GLU A 120 19.95 -6.89 0.74
C GLU A 120 18.43 -6.88 0.70
N LEU A 121 17.78 -6.21 1.64
CA LEU A 121 16.33 -6.08 1.65
C LEU A 121 15.86 -5.22 0.47
N GLN A 122 14.99 -5.79 -0.37
CA GLN A 122 14.53 -5.17 -1.61
C GLN A 122 13.08 -4.73 -1.55
N MET A 123 12.22 -5.46 -0.82
CA MET A 123 10.79 -5.22 -0.73
C MET A 123 10.25 -5.60 0.65
N ALA A 124 9.39 -4.77 1.21
CA ALA A 124 8.68 -5.03 2.47
C ALA A 124 7.19 -4.70 2.35
N THR A 125 6.38 -5.39 3.14
CA THR A 125 4.93 -5.17 3.25
C THR A 125 4.44 -5.56 4.65
N LEU A 126 3.12 -5.55 4.86
CA LEU A 126 2.51 -5.79 6.15
C LEU A 126 1.54 -6.97 6.14
N LYS A 127 1.33 -7.54 7.33
CA LYS A 127 0.24 -8.47 7.63
C LYS A 127 -0.44 -8.09 8.94
N VAL A 128 -1.73 -8.42 9.05
CA VAL A 128 -2.53 -8.29 10.26
C VAL A 128 -3.27 -9.60 10.55
N ALA A 129 -3.48 -9.92 11.82
CA ALA A 129 -4.30 -11.07 12.18
C ALA A 129 -5.74 -10.88 11.68
N MET A 130 -6.33 -11.95 11.12
CA MET A 130 -7.70 -11.95 10.61
C MET A 130 -8.68 -12.50 11.63
N ASN A 131 -9.92 -12.01 11.56
CA ASN A 131 -11.06 -12.66 12.19
C ASN A 131 -11.48 -13.90 11.40
N GLU A 132 -12.00 -14.93 12.06
CA GLU A 132 -12.40 -16.18 11.40
C GLU A 132 -13.51 -15.98 10.34
N GLU A 133 -14.35 -15.00 10.52
CA GLU A 133 -15.43 -14.63 9.58
C GLU A 133 -14.89 -14.27 8.18
N ASP A 134 -13.68 -13.72 8.12
CA ASP A 134 -13.03 -13.30 6.87
C ASP A 134 -12.16 -14.39 6.21
N TYR A 135 -11.97 -15.54 6.84
CA TYR A 135 -11.04 -16.57 6.32
C TYR A 135 -11.35 -17.01 4.90
N ASN A 136 -12.63 -17.12 4.55
CA ASN A 136 -13.08 -17.52 3.22
C ASN A 136 -13.37 -16.35 2.27
N ASN A 137 -13.15 -15.11 2.70
CA ASN A 137 -13.32 -13.94 1.86
C ASN A 137 -12.14 -13.81 0.86
N PRO A 138 -12.36 -13.97 -0.46
CA PRO A 138 -11.28 -13.89 -1.45
C PRO A 138 -10.74 -12.46 -1.64
N ALA A 139 -11.47 -11.44 -1.20
CA ALA A 139 -11.00 -10.05 -1.22
C ALA A 139 -9.95 -9.79 -0.13
N ALA A 140 -10.00 -10.53 0.97
CA ALA A 140 -9.00 -10.50 2.03
C ALA A 140 -7.85 -11.46 1.68
N VAL A 141 -6.80 -10.95 1.03
CA VAL A 141 -5.63 -11.74 0.61
C VAL A 141 -4.89 -12.27 1.84
N LYS A 142 -4.62 -13.57 1.89
CA LYS A 142 -3.87 -14.21 2.96
C LYS A 142 -2.38 -14.19 2.63
N VAL A 143 -1.56 -14.19 3.67
CA VAL A 143 -0.11 -14.33 3.55
C VAL A 143 0.43 -15.28 4.60
N VAL A 144 1.32 -16.17 4.19
CA VAL A 144 2.11 -17.03 5.07
C VAL A 144 3.57 -16.64 4.99
N THR A 145 4.26 -16.70 6.12
CA THR A 145 5.66 -16.29 6.23
C THR A 145 6.52 -17.41 6.80
N ASP A 146 7.80 -17.39 6.47
CA ASP A 146 8.80 -18.18 7.18
C ASP A 146 9.05 -17.64 8.61
N LEU A 147 9.90 -18.32 9.37
CA LEU A 147 10.25 -17.93 10.74
C LEU A 147 11.03 -16.62 10.83
N ASN A 148 11.63 -16.18 9.73
CA ASN A 148 12.35 -14.92 9.62
C ASN A 148 11.42 -13.76 9.16
N GLY A 149 10.12 -14.04 8.94
CA GLY A 149 9.14 -13.06 8.51
C GLY A 149 9.21 -12.73 7.01
N TYR A 150 9.78 -13.60 6.17
CA TYR A 150 9.69 -13.46 4.72
C TYR A 150 8.48 -14.22 4.18
N ALA A 151 7.81 -13.63 3.19
CA ALA A 151 6.66 -14.26 2.56
C ALA A 151 7.04 -15.59 1.89
N LEU A 152 6.27 -16.64 2.19
CA LEU A 152 6.30 -17.90 1.47
C LEU A 152 5.33 -17.87 0.30
N TYR A 153 4.12 -17.31 0.50
CA TYR A 153 3.12 -17.14 -0.54
C TYR A 153 2.02 -16.15 -0.12
N PHE A 154 1.33 -15.59 -1.13
CA PHE A 154 0.10 -14.80 -0.99
C PHE A 154 -1.00 -15.48 -1.78
N SER A 155 -2.22 -15.57 -1.23
CA SER A 155 -3.36 -16.16 -1.94
C SER A 155 -4.70 -15.57 -1.50
N ARG A 156 -5.66 -15.61 -2.41
CA ARG A 156 -7.07 -15.35 -2.09
C ARG A 156 -7.73 -16.53 -1.37
N SER A 157 -7.16 -17.74 -1.51
CA SER A 157 -7.59 -18.94 -0.78
C SER A 157 -7.18 -18.88 0.69
N LEU A 158 -7.90 -19.60 1.55
CA LEU A 158 -7.48 -19.78 2.96
C LEU A 158 -6.13 -20.49 3.04
N MET A 159 -5.18 -19.85 3.67
CA MET A 159 -3.84 -20.39 3.97
C MET A 159 -3.39 -19.99 5.37
N PRO A 160 -2.71 -20.93 6.10
CA PRO A 160 -2.56 -22.35 5.81
C PRO A 160 -3.89 -23.08 5.97
N TYR A 161 -4.04 -24.27 5.35
CA TYR A 161 -5.22 -25.10 5.58
C TYR A 161 -5.24 -25.59 7.02
N PRO A 162 -6.30 -25.31 7.80
CA PRO A 162 -6.32 -25.57 9.24
C PRO A 162 -6.72 -27.02 9.56
N ARG A 163 -5.92 -28.00 9.12
CA ARG A 163 -6.15 -29.42 9.45
C ARG A 163 -6.18 -29.64 10.97
N ASN A 164 -5.26 -28.97 11.68
CA ASN A 164 -5.23 -28.89 13.13
C ASN A 164 -5.15 -27.42 13.52
N LYS A 165 -5.93 -26.97 14.48
CA LYS A 165 -5.85 -25.62 15.03
C LYS A 165 -5.09 -25.67 16.37
N PRO A 166 -3.75 -25.50 16.39
CA PRO A 166 -3.00 -25.43 17.64
C PRO A 166 -3.38 -24.16 18.41
N GLU A 167 -3.07 -24.14 19.69
CA GLU A 167 -3.23 -22.93 20.50
C GLU A 167 -2.47 -21.75 19.87
N GLY A 168 -3.11 -20.59 19.80
CA GLY A 168 -2.54 -19.39 19.17
C GLY A 168 -2.52 -19.42 17.63
N TYR A 169 -3.20 -20.39 16.97
CA TYR A 169 -3.34 -20.38 15.51
C TYR A 169 -3.96 -19.10 15.00
N LYS A 170 -3.27 -18.45 14.03
CA LYS A 170 -3.72 -17.22 13.39
C LYS A 170 -3.59 -17.34 11.87
N VAL A 171 -4.58 -16.83 11.16
CA VAL A 171 -4.47 -16.53 9.73
C VAL A 171 -4.17 -15.04 9.60
N TYR A 172 -3.31 -14.70 8.66
CA TYR A 172 -2.91 -13.31 8.45
C TYR A 172 -3.41 -12.78 7.10
N LYS A 173 -4.03 -11.60 7.14
CA LYS A 173 -4.38 -10.81 5.96
C LYS A 173 -3.17 -9.96 5.56
N HIS A 174 -2.84 -9.95 4.30
CA HIS A 174 -1.92 -9.00 3.70
C HIS A 174 -2.54 -7.60 3.66
N VAL A 175 -1.75 -6.59 3.99
CA VAL A 175 -2.11 -5.16 3.85
C VAL A 175 -1.26 -4.57 2.72
N GLY A 176 -1.91 -4.04 1.69
CA GLY A 176 -1.31 -3.62 0.42
C GLY A 176 -0.46 -2.35 0.47
N ILE A 177 0.25 -2.11 1.57
CA ILE A 177 1.21 -1.03 1.72
C ILE A 177 2.61 -1.63 1.60
N TYR A 178 3.47 -0.99 0.82
CA TYR A 178 4.78 -1.53 0.50
C TYR A 178 5.88 -0.51 0.69
N ALA A 179 7.08 -1.01 0.97
CA ALA A 179 8.30 -0.26 0.79
C ALA A 179 9.27 -1.03 -0.12
N TYR A 180 10.01 -0.29 -0.91
CA TYR A 180 10.93 -0.83 -1.90
C TYR A 180 12.26 -0.13 -1.82
N ARG A 181 13.36 -0.89 -1.98
CA ARG A 181 14.62 -0.27 -2.40
C ARG A 181 14.39 0.34 -3.80
N ARG A 182 14.79 1.59 -4.00
CA ARG A 182 14.56 2.31 -5.28
C ARG A 182 15.07 1.52 -6.48
N SER A 183 16.29 1.00 -6.41
CA SER A 183 16.87 0.20 -7.51
C SER A 183 16.06 -1.05 -7.82
N PHE A 184 15.50 -1.69 -6.79
CA PHE A 184 14.63 -2.85 -6.97
C PHE A 184 13.28 -2.45 -7.57
N LEU A 185 12.66 -1.35 -7.14
CA LEU A 185 11.38 -0.88 -7.69
C LEU A 185 11.48 -0.67 -9.21
N LEU A 186 12.55 -0.02 -9.69
CA LEU A 186 12.79 0.18 -11.12
C LEU A 186 12.93 -1.14 -11.88
N LYS A 187 13.61 -2.12 -11.28
CA LYS A 187 13.75 -3.47 -11.83
C LYS A 187 12.42 -4.22 -11.82
N TYR A 188 11.68 -4.13 -10.71
CA TYR A 188 10.41 -4.83 -10.50
C TYR A 188 9.33 -4.37 -11.49
N ALA A 189 9.20 -3.06 -11.73
CA ALA A 189 8.29 -2.52 -12.73
C ALA A 189 8.60 -3.01 -14.17
N ALA A 190 9.86 -3.30 -14.47
CA ALA A 190 10.26 -3.83 -15.77
C ALA A 190 10.03 -5.35 -15.96
N LEU A 191 9.67 -6.08 -14.89
CA LEU A 191 9.39 -7.52 -14.97
C LEU A 191 8.07 -7.79 -15.68
N GLN A 192 8.02 -8.84 -16.47
CA GLN A 192 6.78 -9.30 -17.10
C GLN A 192 5.85 -9.96 -16.09
N PRO A 193 4.53 -9.79 -16.23
CA PRO A 193 3.55 -10.49 -15.41
C PRO A 193 3.71 -12.01 -15.47
N THR A 194 3.68 -12.64 -14.30
CA THR A 194 3.97 -14.06 -14.10
C THR A 194 2.69 -14.93 -14.00
N PRO A 195 2.78 -16.27 -14.14
CA PRO A 195 1.62 -17.15 -14.11
C PRO A 195 0.78 -17.07 -12.84
N LEU A 196 1.42 -17.10 -11.64
CA LEU A 196 0.69 -17.03 -10.36
C LEU A 196 0.10 -15.64 -10.12
N GLU A 197 0.83 -14.58 -10.48
CA GLU A 197 0.31 -13.22 -10.47
C GLU A 197 -0.98 -13.10 -11.28
N ARG A 198 -1.00 -13.66 -12.50
CA ARG A 198 -2.19 -13.64 -13.37
C ARG A 198 -3.34 -14.47 -12.82
N ALA A 199 -3.03 -15.63 -12.24
CA ALA A 199 -4.04 -16.54 -11.69
C ALA A 199 -4.74 -15.95 -10.48
N GLU A 200 -3.99 -15.34 -9.56
CA GLU A 200 -4.52 -14.77 -8.31
C GLU A 200 -4.87 -13.28 -8.46
N SER A 201 -4.45 -12.60 -9.55
CA SER A 201 -4.49 -11.15 -9.69
C SER A 201 -3.81 -10.45 -8.50
N LEU A 202 -2.60 -10.91 -8.17
CA LEU A 202 -1.78 -10.44 -7.06
C LEU A 202 -0.38 -10.10 -7.57
N GLU A 203 -0.12 -8.81 -7.79
CA GLU A 203 1.12 -8.32 -8.41
C GLU A 203 2.38 -8.74 -7.63
N GLN A 204 2.33 -8.81 -6.31
CA GLN A 204 3.47 -9.20 -5.47
C GLN A 204 3.96 -10.63 -5.70
N LEU A 205 3.14 -11.50 -6.30
CA LEU A 205 3.58 -12.85 -6.69
C LEU A 205 4.65 -12.81 -7.79
N ARG A 206 4.65 -11.76 -8.63
CA ARG A 206 5.71 -11.52 -9.62
C ARG A 206 7.09 -11.46 -8.97
N ALA A 207 7.20 -10.82 -7.81
CA ALA A 207 8.47 -10.77 -7.08
C ALA A 207 8.88 -12.18 -6.59
N LEU A 208 7.97 -12.94 -5.98
CA LEU A 208 8.25 -14.29 -5.47
C LEU A 208 8.62 -15.26 -6.61
N GLU A 209 7.87 -15.25 -7.72
CA GLU A 209 8.13 -16.12 -8.88
C GLU A 209 9.48 -15.80 -9.55
N ASN A 210 9.99 -14.58 -9.43
CA ASN A 210 11.33 -14.20 -9.87
C ASN A 210 12.42 -14.40 -8.81
N GLY A 211 12.12 -15.08 -7.69
CA GLY A 211 13.07 -15.44 -6.64
C GLY A 211 13.42 -14.30 -5.67
N TYR A 212 12.69 -13.20 -5.70
CA TYR A 212 12.88 -12.10 -4.75
C TYR A 212 12.15 -12.37 -3.45
N LYS A 213 12.74 -11.95 -2.33
CA LYS A 213 12.15 -12.07 -1.00
C LYS A 213 11.36 -10.81 -0.64
N ILE A 214 10.22 -11.01 -0.01
CA ILE A 214 9.38 -9.92 0.52
C ILE A 214 9.34 -10.05 2.03
N LYS A 215 9.86 -9.05 2.74
CA LYS A 215 9.73 -8.98 4.21
C LYS A 215 8.30 -8.60 4.55
N VAL A 216 7.69 -9.32 5.51
CA VAL A 216 6.31 -9.08 5.95
C VAL A 216 6.32 -8.78 7.44
N LEU A 217 5.99 -7.54 7.80
CA LEU A 217 5.89 -7.12 9.19
C LEU A 217 4.50 -7.36 9.73
N GLU A 218 4.38 -7.83 10.95
CA GLU A 218 3.11 -7.92 11.65
C GLU A 218 2.71 -6.55 12.19
N SER A 219 1.44 -6.17 12.02
CA SER A 219 0.87 -4.91 12.47
C SER A 219 -0.50 -5.15 13.09
N ASP A 220 -0.90 -4.28 14.01
CA ASP A 220 -2.27 -4.23 14.56
C ASP A 220 -3.19 -3.31 13.74
N PHE A 221 -2.66 -2.66 12.70
CA PHE A 221 -3.41 -1.75 11.85
C PHE A 221 -4.38 -2.51 10.93
N GLN A 222 -5.64 -2.46 11.28
CA GLN A 222 -6.74 -2.91 10.42
C GLN A 222 -7.03 -1.81 9.39
N GLY A 223 -6.38 -1.87 8.22
CA GLY A 223 -6.62 -0.91 7.13
C GLY A 223 -8.11 -0.83 6.76
N ILE A 224 -8.63 0.38 6.66
CA ILE A 224 -9.99 0.67 6.20
C ILE A 224 -9.85 1.39 4.86
N GLY A 225 -9.66 0.59 3.82
CA GLY A 225 -9.63 1.11 2.44
C GLY A 225 -11.02 1.56 1.99
N VAL A 226 -11.08 2.68 1.30
CA VAL A 226 -12.31 3.24 0.74
C VAL A 226 -12.40 2.92 -0.75
N ASP A 227 -13.17 1.91 -1.10
CA ASP A 227 -13.32 1.43 -2.47
C ASP A 227 -14.71 1.65 -3.05
N THR A 228 -15.72 1.72 -2.19
CA THR A 228 -17.13 1.83 -2.54
C THR A 228 -17.79 3.04 -1.87
N PRO A 229 -18.99 3.46 -2.31
CA PRO A 229 -19.77 4.48 -1.60
C PRO A 229 -20.10 4.09 -0.15
N GLU A 230 -20.31 2.80 0.12
CA GLU A 230 -20.58 2.26 1.45
C GLU A 230 -19.35 2.41 2.36
N ASP A 231 -18.14 2.11 1.86
CA ASP A 231 -16.90 2.33 2.60
C ASP A 231 -16.71 3.82 2.92
N LEU A 232 -16.99 4.69 1.94
CA LEU A 232 -16.91 6.15 2.12
C LEU A 232 -17.86 6.64 3.23
N ALA A 233 -19.09 6.13 3.26
CA ALA A 233 -20.06 6.46 4.30
C ALA A 233 -19.58 5.98 5.67
N ALA A 234 -19.09 4.75 5.78
CA ALA A 234 -18.56 4.17 7.02
C ALA A 234 -17.37 4.98 7.57
N VAL A 235 -16.44 5.37 6.71
CA VAL A 235 -15.29 6.18 7.11
C VAL A 235 -15.72 7.58 7.54
N ASN A 236 -16.68 8.22 6.87
CA ASN A 236 -17.25 9.50 7.31
C ASN A 236 -17.85 9.43 8.72
N GLU A 237 -18.56 8.34 9.04
CA GLU A 237 -19.10 8.13 10.39
C GLU A 237 -17.99 7.99 11.45
N LEU A 238 -16.89 7.30 11.11
CA LEU A 238 -15.73 7.18 12.01
C LEU A 238 -15.09 8.54 12.29
N PHE A 239 -14.84 9.34 11.24
CA PHE A 239 -14.30 10.69 11.41
C PHE A 239 -15.23 11.60 12.23
N ALA A 240 -16.55 11.48 12.05
CA ALA A 240 -17.52 12.24 12.85
C ALA A 240 -17.50 11.85 14.34
N LYS A 241 -17.16 10.60 14.68
CA LYS A 241 -17.01 10.13 16.08
C LYS A 241 -15.69 10.57 16.70
N MET A 242 -14.61 10.66 15.92
CA MET A 242 -13.28 11.11 16.40
C MET A 242 -13.22 12.61 16.68
N ASN A 243 -14.09 13.41 16.06
CA ASN A 243 -14.14 14.87 16.21
C ASN A 243 -15.13 15.34 17.28
N LYS A 244 -15.75 14.45 18.02
CA LYS A 244 -16.59 14.72 19.20
C LYS A 244 -15.83 14.53 20.49
#